data_83992b3ab0b41bbd76ca273fec6cc4a7
#
_entry.id   83992b3ab0b41bbd76ca273fec6cc4a7
#
_cell.length_a   1.000
_cell.length_b   1.000
_cell.length_c   1.000
_cell.angle_alpha   90.00
_cell.angle_beta   90.00
_cell.angle_gamma   90.00
#
_symmetry.space_group_name_H-M   'P 1'
#
loop_
_entity.id
_entity.type
_entity.pdbx_description
1 polymer ?
#
loop_
_entity_poly.entity_id
_entity_poly.type
_entity_poly.pdbx_seq_one_letter_code
_entity_poly.pdbx_strand_id
1 'polypeptide(L)'
;LKDTRGIGVLTARAGMGKSFALRCFASSLNPALYQAAYICLSTVSVTDFYQQLCHVLQVEPSSRKNHMFRDIQDRLFYLAKEKRSPLVLMIDEAQELSAPILKDLKMIMNHAYDSLNCFALVLCGEPHLNHTLQKPVHEALRQRITVHYNYGGLSEQETAAYITHKFALAGAPGI
;
A
#
# COMPACT_ATOMS: atom_id res chain seq x y z
N LEU A 1 -7.24 -1.17 -9.86
CA LEU A 1 -6.45 -1.84 -8.83
C LEU A 1 -7.27 -2.88 -8.07
N LYS A 2 -8.48 -2.55 -7.62
CA LYS A 2 -9.36 -3.48 -6.89
C LYS A 2 -9.61 -4.78 -7.68
N ASP A 3 -9.90 -4.66 -8.95
CA ASP A 3 -10.26 -5.79 -9.80
C ASP A 3 -9.04 -6.57 -10.29
N THR A 4 -7.92 -5.90 -10.50
CA THR A 4 -6.69 -6.52 -11.02
C THR A 4 -5.78 -7.09 -9.94
N ARG A 5 -6.00 -6.70 -8.66
CA ARG A 5 -5.13 -7.07 -7.54
C ARG A 5 -3.64 -6.87 -7.86
N GLY A 6 -3.34 -5.80 -8.58
CA GLY A 6 -1.99 -5.41 -8.94
C GLY A 6 -1.33 -4.50 -7.90
N ILE A 7 -0.30 -3.77 -8.33
CA ILE A 7 0.38 -2.78 -7.51
C ILE A 7 -0.04 -1.37 -7.97
N GLY A 8 -0.51 -0.56 -7.03
CA GLY A 8 -0.66 0.88 -7.19
C GLY A 8 0.52 1.61 -6.57
N VAL A 9 1.03 2.62 -7.24
CA VAL A 9 2.07 3.52 -6.72
C VAL A 9 1.53 4.94 -6.69
N LEU A 10 1.57 5.56 -5.52
CA LEU A 10 1.27 6.98 -5.33
C LEU A 10 2.50 7.69 -4.81
N THR A 11 3.00 8.67 -5.55
CA THR A 11 4.11 9.49 -5.07
C THR A 11 3.72 10.96 -4.99
N ALA A 12 4.16 11.62 -3.93
CA ALA A 12 4.02 13.06 -3.72
C ALA A 12 5.09 13.57 -2.76
N ARG A 13 5.37 14.87 -2.80
CA ARG A 13 6.27 15.52 -1.84
C ARG A 13 5.68 15.45 -0.42
N ALA A 14 6.53 15.66 0.59
CA ALA A 14 6.08 15.79 1.97
C ALA A 14 5.01 16.89 2.09
N GLY A 15 4.04 16.71 2.98
CA GLY A 15 2.95 17.66 3.22
C GLY A 15 1.82 17.68 2.18
N MET A 16 1.94 16.96 1.06
CA MET A 16 0.93 16.95 -0.02
C MET A 16 -0.31 16.08 0.26
N GLY A 17 -0.48 15.56 1.48
CA GLY A 17 -1.70 14.83 1.85
C GLY A 17 -1.71 13.34 1.48
N LYS A 18 -0.55 12.71 1.26
CA LYS A 18 -0.42 11.27 0.96
C LYS A 18 -1.21 10.38 1.91
N SER A 19 -0.94 10.51 3.20
CA SER A 19 -1.61 9.68 4.23
C SER A 19 -3.11 9.98 4.33
N PHE A 20 -3.54 11.20 4.03
CA PHE A 20 -4.96 11.55 3.92
C PHE A 20 -5.60 10.83 2.73
N ALA A 21 -4.95 10.84 1.56
CA ALA A 21 -5.43 10.13 0.38
C ALA A 21 -5.57 8.62 0.63
N LEU A 22 -4.59 8.00 1.33
CA LEU A 22 -4.68 6.59 1.73
C LEU A 22 -5.87 6.32 2.66
N ARG A 23 -6.12 7.20 3.64
CA ARG A 23 -7.31 7.10 4.52
C ARG A 23 -8.61 7.21 3.75
N CYS A 24 -8.73 8.18 2.85
CA CYS A 24 -9.90 8.32 1.98
C CYS A 24 -10.10 7.08 1.11
N PHE A 25 -9.02 6.55 0.54
CA PHE A 25 -9.07 5.32 -0.24
C PHE A 25 -9.52 4.13 0.62
N ALA A 26 -8.94 3.94 1.81
CA ALA A 26 -9.35 2.88 2.74
C ALA A 26 -10.84 2.98 3.10
N SER A 27 -11.31 4.20 3.41
CA SER A 27 -12.73 4.45 3.73
C SER A 27 -13.67 4.24 2.54
N SER A 28 -13.18 4.32 1.32
CA SER A 28 -13.96 4.05 0.10
C SER A 28 -14.10 2.57 -0.22
N LEU A 29 -13.34 1.70 0.46
CA LEU A 29 -13.43 0.26 0.29
C LEU A 29 -14.66 -0.27 1.02
N ASN A 30 -15.45 -1.10 0.33
CA ASN A 30 -16.54 -1.80 0.98
C ASN A 30 -15.96 -2.88 1.91
N PRO A 31 -16.14 -2.80 3.25
CA PRO A 31 -15.55 -3.76 4.19
C PRO A 31 -16.13 -5.18 4.07
N ALA A 32 -17.30 -5.33 3.44
CA ALA A 32 -17.85 -6.64 3.13
C ALA A 32 -17.12 -7.36 1.98
N LEU A 33 -16.44 -6.60 1.12
CA LEU A 33 -15.76 -7.12 -0.08
C LEU A 33 -14.24 -7.11 0.02
N TYR A 34 -13.67 -6.26 0.87
CA TYR A 34 -12.22 -6.06 0.97
C TYR A 34 -11.79 -5.92 2.43
N GLN A 35 -10.64 -6.48 2.74
CA GLN A 35 -9.96 -6.18 4.01
C GLN A 35 -8.88 -5.12 3.74
N ALA A 36 -8.99 -3.97 4.37
CA ALA A 36 -7.97 -2.92 4.29
C ALA A 36 -6.95 -3.11 5.42
N ALA A 37 -5.66 -3.01 5.08
CA ALA A 37 -4.58 -2.95 6.06
C ALA A 37 -3.63 -1.80 5.70
N TYR A 38 -3.15 -1.11 6.72
CA TYR A 38 -2.24 0.03 6.58
C TYR A 38 -1.00 -0.20 7.42
N ILE A 39 0.15 0.00 6.79
CA ILE A 39 1.47 -0.04 7.43
C ILE A 39 2.15 1.30 7.13
N CYS A 40 2.58 2.01 8.17
CA CYS A 40 3.45 3.16 8.04
C CYS A 40 4.86 2.75 8.43
N LEU A 41 5.81 2.94 7.52
CA LEU A 41 7.19 2.52 7.74
C LEU A 41 8.03 3.67 8.26
N SER A 42 8.83 3.37 9.26
CA SER A 42 10.09 4.03 9.55
C SER A 42 11.22 3.08 9.10
N THR A 43 12.46 3.39 9.36
CA THR A 43 13.58 2.47 9.09
C THR A 43 13.32 1.12 9.76
N VAL A 44 13.02 0.08 8.99
CA VAL A 44 12.69 -1.25 9.50
C VAL A 44 13.62 -2.32 8.93
N SER A 45 14.00 -3.27 9.76
CA SER A 45 14.65 -4.50 9.28
C SER A 45 13.66 -5.37 8.51
N VAL A 46 14.18 -6.35 7.74
CA VAL A 46 13.34 -7.33 7.06
C VAL A 46 12.46 -8.09 8.06
N THR A 47 13.00 -8.45 9.21
CA THR A 47 12.27 -9.18 10.26
C THR A 47 11.14 -8.33 10.83
N ASP A 48 11.40 -7.05 11.15
CA ASP A 48 10.38 -6.14 11.68
C ASP A 48 9.24 -5.93 10.68
N PHE A 49 9.59 -5.81 9.39
CA PHE A 49 8.58 -5.74 8.33
C PHE A 49 7.65 -6.96 8.31
N TYR A 50 8.23 -8.18 8.42
CA TYR A 50 7.43 -9.40 8.47
C TYR A 50 6.57 -9.48 9.72
N GLN A 51 7.09 -9.06 10.88
CA GLN A 51 6.31 -9.01 12.12
C GLN A 51 5.13 -8.04 12.01
N GLN A 52 5.33 -6.84 11.43
CA GLN A 52 4.25 -5.90 11.17
C GLN A 52 3.20 -6.49 10.20
N LEU A 53 3.67 -7.18 9.15
CA LEU A 53 2.78 -7.83 8.20
C LEU A 53 1.97 -8.97 8.85
N CYS A 54 2.59 -9.78 9.70
CA CYS A 54 1.90 -10.77 10.52
C CYS A 54 0.84 -10.11 11.41
N HIS A 55 1.18 -9.00 12.08
CA HIS A 55 0.26 -8.29 12.95
C HIS A 55 -1.00 -7.81 12.21
N VAL A 56 -0.83 -7.12 11.07
CA VAL A 56 -2.00 -6.61 10.29
C VAL A 56 -2.84 -7.72 9.66
N LEU A 57 -2.24 -8.89 9.43
CA LEU A 57 -2.92 -10.07 8.90
C LEU A 57 -3.51 -10.97 10.00
N GLN A 58 -3.26 -10.66 11.28
CA GLN A 58 -3.65 -11.49 12.42
C GLN A 58 -3.06 -12.91 12.31
N VAL A 59 -1.78 -12.97 11.96
CA VAL A 59 -0.95 -14.19 11.94
C VAL A 59 0.01 -14.11 13.10
N GLU A 60 0.27 -15.22 13.78
CA GLU A 60 1.23 -15.28 14.89
C GLU A 60 2.66 -15.05 14.36
N PRO A 61 3.39 -14.04 14.86
CA PRO A 61 4.74 -13.80 14.41
C PRO A 61 5.69 -14.89 14.91
N SER A 62 6.66 -15.26 14.06
CA SER A 62 7.70 -16.22 14.36
C SER A 62 9.08 -15.56 14.35
N SER A 63 10.05 -16.17 15.06
CA SER A 63 11.46 -15.77 14.97
C SER A 63 12.09 -16.08 13.60
N ARG A 64 11.49 -16.95 12.82
CA ARG A 64 12.01 -17.40 11.52
C ARG A 64 11.21 -16.79 10.37
N LYS A 65 11.87 -15.97 9.55
CA LYS A 65 11.29 -15.34 8.35
C LYS A 65 10.53 -16.34 7.46
N ASN A 66 11.10 -17.53 7.24
CA ASN A 66 10.49 -18.52 6.34
C ASN A 66 9.15 -19.06 6.86
N HIS A 67 8.95 -19.12 8.18
CA HIS A 67 7.66 -19.50 8.75
C HIS A 67 6.66 -18.37 8.52
N MET A 68 7.01 -17.13 8.90
CA MET A 68 6.15 -15.97 8.66
C MET A 68 5.77 -15.82 7.18
N PHE A 69 6.73 -16.06 6.27
CA PHE A 69 6.46 -16.00 4.83
C PHE A 69 5.35 -16.97 4.40
N ARG A 70 5.40 -18.22 4.83
CA ARG A 70 4.37 -19.23 4.52
C ARG A 70 3.03 -18.86 5.13
N ASP A 71 3.02 -18.57 6.42
CA ASP A 71 1.80 -18.25 7.16
C ASP A 71 1.10 -17.01 6.58
N ILE A 72 1.87 -16.00 6.16
CA ILE A 72 1.37 -14.82 5.44
C ILE A 72 0.75 -15.23 4.09
N GLN A 73 1.43 -16.07 3.30
CA GLN A 73 0.89 -16.52 2.00
C GLN A 73 -0.40 -17.33 2.18
N ASP A 74 -0.43 -18.24 3.13
CA ASP A 74 -1.62 -19.06 3.45
C ASP A 74 -2.79 -18.17 3.90
N ARG A 75 -2.50 -17.17 4.74
CA ARG A 75 -3.50 -16.20 5.19
C ARG A 75 -4.06 -15.36 4.05
N LEU A 76 -3.20 -14.86 3.16
CA LEU A 76 -3.61 -14.09 1.98
C LEU A 76 -4.47 -14.93 1.03
N PHE A 77 -4.08 -16.19 0.83
CA PHE A 77 -4.87 -17.13 0.03
C PHE A 77 -6.25 -17.38 0.64
N TYR A 78 -6.32 -17.67 1.95
CA TYR A 78 -7.57 -17.83 2.68
C TYR A 78 -8.50 -16.62 2.51
N LEU A 79 -7.97 -15.40 2.72
CA LEU A 79 -8.74 -14.16 2.56
C LEU A 79 -9.29 -14.00 1.14
N ALA A 80 -8.50 -14.34 0.14
CA ALA A 80 -8.85 -14.13 -1.25
C ALA A 80 -9.82 -15.18 -1.80
N LYS A 81 -9.68 -16.43 -1.40
CA LYS A 81 -10.38 -17.56 -2.01
C LYS A 81 -11.52 -18.09 -1.15
N GLU A 82 -11.28 -18.27 0.13
CA GLU A 82 -12.29 -18.86 1.02
C GLU A 82 -13.20 -17.77 1.60
N LYS A 83 -12.61 -16.74 2.19
CA LYS A 83 -13.37 -15.62 2.76
C LYS A 83 -13.94 -14.68 1.69
N ARG A 84 -13.41 -14.72 0.47
CA ARG A 84 -13.78 -13.81 -0.65
C ARG A 84 -13.69 -12.33 -0.31
N SER A 85 -12.81 -11.99 0.60
CA SER A 85 -12.51 -10.63 1.06
C SER A 85 -11.00 -10.38 0.96
N PRO A 86 -10.47 -10.20 -0.27
CA PRO A 86 -9.04 -10.04 -0.49
C PRO A 86 -8.49 -8.81 0.22
N LEU A 87 -7.22 -8.90 0.62
CA LEU A 87 -6.51 -7.81 1.26
C LEU A 87 -6.22 -6.68 0.27
N VAL A 88 -6.36 -5.44 0.73
CA VAL A 88 -5.75 -4.25 0.13
C VAL A 88 -4.73 -3.73 1.14
N LEU A 89 -3.46 -4.03 0.89
CA LEU A 89 -2.35 -3.60 1.73
C LEU A 89 -1.85 -2.24 1.27
N MET A 90 -1.88 -1.27 2.16
CA MET A 90 -1.35 0.08 1.93
C MET A 90 -0.09 0.27 2.75
N ILE A 91 1.01 0.59 2.09
CA ILE A 91 2.30 0.89 2.73
C ILE A 91 2.59 2.37 2.51
N ASP A 92 2.61 3.13 3.59
CA ASP A 92 3.03 4.54 3.58
C ASP A 92 4.53 4.64 3.85
N GLU A 93 5.14 5.75 3.44
CA GLU A 93 6.59 5.97 3.47
C GLU A 93 7.37 4.84 2.76
N ALA A 94 6.82 4.34 1.65
CA ALA A 94 7.36 3.19 0.92
C ALA A 94 8.77 3.42 0.34
N GLN A 95 9.27 4.64 0.32
CA GLN A 95 10.66 4.93 -0.01
C GLN A 95 11.65 4.38 1.02
N GLU A 96 11.20 4.09 2.24
CA GLU A 96 12.01 3.47 3.30
C GLU A 96 12.14 1.95 3.12
N LEU A 97 11.41 1.35 2.17
CA LEU A 97 11.52 -0.06 1.86
C LEU A 97 12.90 -0.42 1.29
N SER A 98 13.59 -1.30 1.98
CA SER A 98 14.85 -1.85 1.49
C SER A 98 14.64 -2.77 0.26
N ALA A 99 15.66 -2.91 -0.58
CA ALA A 99 15.61 -3.77 -1.75
C ALA A 99 15.22 -5.24 -1.45
N PRO A 100 15.69 -5.86 -0.34
CA PRO A 100 15.21 -7.18 0.07
C PRO A 100 13.70 -7.22 0.34
N ILE A 101 13.13 -6.20 0.99
CA ILE A 101 11.69 -6.15 1.29
C ILE A 101 10.88 -6.01 -0.01
N LEU A 102 11.30 -5.15 -0.93
CA LEU A 102 10.64 -5.02 -2.24
C LEU A 102 10.67 -6.33 -3.04
N LYS A 103 11.79 -7.08 -2.97
CA LYS A 103 11.89 -8.42 -3.56
C LYS A 103 10.94 -9.42 -2.90
N ASP A 104 10.85 -9.38 -1.58
CA ASP A 104 9.97 -10.26 -0.81
C ASP A 104 8.49 -9.95 -1.07
N LEU A 105 8.10 -8.68 -1.16
CA LEU A 105 6.74 -8.28 -1.52
C LEU A 105 6.30 -8.90 -2.85
N LYS A 106 7.19 -8.86 -3.87
CA LYS A 106 6.94 -9.55 -5.14
C LYS A 106 6.71 -11.05 -4.93
N MET A 107 7.54 -11.70 -4.07
CA MET A 107 7.42 -13.14 -3.82
C MET A 107 6.16 -13.49 -3.03
N ILE A 108 5.75 -12.63 -2.09
CA ILE A 108 4.49 -12.79 -1.34
C ILE A 108 3.28 -12.68 -2.27
N MET A 109 3.34 -11.79 -3.28
CA MET A 109 2.27 -11.67 -4.28
C MET A 109 2.14 -12.89 -5.18
N ASN A 110 3.24 -13.66 -5.35
CA ASN A 110 3.26 -14.84 -6.18
C ASN A 110 2.72 -16.04 -5.40
N HIS A 111 1.50 -16.43 -5.69
CA HIS A 111 0.93 -17.67 -5.14
C HIS A 111 0.57 -18.63 -6.28
N ALA A 112 0.71 -19.93 -6.06
CA ALA A 112 0.37 -20.97 -7.03
C ALA A 112 0.98 -20.72 -8.44
N TYR A 113 2.30 -20.58 -8.51
CA TYR A 113 3.06 -20.39 -9.76
C TYR A 113 2.63 -19.15 -10.57
N ASP A 114 2.50 -18.00 -9.91
CA ASP A 114 2.05 -16.72 -10.51
C ASP A 114 0.61 -16.71 -11.07
N SER A 115 -0.16 -17.77 -10.88
CA SER A 115 -1.52 -17.84 -11.40
C SER A 115 -2.55 -17.05 -10.59
N LEU A 116 -2.19 -16.61 -9.37
CA LEU A 116 -3.13 -15.97 -8.45
C LEU A 116 -2.54 -14.72 -7.78
N ASN A 117 -3.12 -13.57 -8.07
CA ASN A 117 -2.92 -12.36 -7.27
C ASN A 117 -3.89 -12.39 -6.09
N CYS A 118 -3.40 -12.72 -4.89
CA CYS A 118 -4.26 -12.88 -3.70
C CYS A 118 -4.61 -11.55 -3.04
N PHE A 119 -3.87 -10.47 -3.31
CA PHE A 119 -4.12 -9.16 -2.71
C PHE A 119 -3.72 -8.00 -3.64
N ALA A 120 -4.19 -6.81 -3.33
CA ALA A 120 -3.74 -5.57 -3.95
C ALA A 120 -2.74 -4.87 -3.04
N LEU A 121 -1.69 -4.28 -3.62
CA LEU A 121 -0.66 -3.53 -2.91
C LEU A 121 -0.70 -2.06 -3.35
N VAL A 122 -0.70 -1.15 -2.38
CA VAL A 122 -0.53 0.28 -2.63
C VAL A 122 0.77 0.74 -1.97
N LEU A 123 1.72 1.18 -2.77
CA LEU A 123 2.95 1.81 -2.30
C LEU A 123 2.78 3.32 -2.37
N CYS A 124 2.84 3.97 -1.23
CA CYS A 124 2.73 5.41 -1.12
C CYS A 124 4.02 5.98 -0.55
N GLY A 125 4.58 7.01 -1.18
CA GLY A 125 5.84 7.55 -0.74
C GLY A 125 6.26 8.85 -1.42
N GLU A 126 7.50 9.24 -1.18
CA GLU A 126 8.11 10.40 -1.82
C GLU A 126 8.56 10.11 -3.26
N PRO A 127 8.80 11.17 -4.09
CA PRO A 127 9.14 10.99 -5.50
C PRO A 127 10.38 10.12 -5.76
N HIS A 128 11.31 10.01 -4.81
CA HIS A 128 12.49 9.17 -5.00
C HIS A 128 12.17 7.67 -4.96
N LEU A 129 11.00 7.25 -4.47
CA LEU A 129 10.49 5.90 -4.64
C LEU A 129 10.47 5.48 -6.12
N ASN A 130 10.15 6.42 -7.01
CA ASN A 130 10.16 6.17 -8.46
C ASN A 130 11.54 5.73 -8.96
N HIS A 131 12.60 6.41 -8.50
CA HIS A 131 13.97 6.06 -8.86
C HIS A 131 14.37 4.67 -8.32
N THR A 132 13.90 4.34 -7.11
CA THR A 132 14.13 3.02 -6.53
C THR A 132 13.45 1.93 -7.36
N LEU A 133 12.18 2.12 -7.70
CA LEU A 133 11.41 1.15 -8.49
C LEU A 133 11.91 1.00 -9.95
N GLN A 134 12.60 2.02 -10.49
CA GLN A 134 13.19 1.97 -11.83
C GLN A 134 14.47 1.14 -11.91
N LYS A 135 15.11 0.82 -10.79
CA LYS A 135 16.34 0.00 -10.79
C LYS A 135 16.07 -1.38 -11.41
N PRO A 136 17.01 -1.93 -12.21
CA PRO A 136 16.82 -3.23 -12.89
C PRO A 136 16.47 -4.38 -11.94
N VAL A 137 16.97 -4.34 -10.69
CA VAL A 137 16.68 -5.36 -9.66
C VAL A 137 15.18 -5.42 -9.30
N HIS A 138 14.40 -4.38 -9.58
CA HIS A 138 12.96 -4.28 -9.30
C HIS A 138 12.09 -4.42 -10.55
N GLU A 139 12.66 -4.78 -11.70
CA GLU A 139 11.91 -4.88 -12.95
C GLU A 139 10.67 -5.77 -12.84
N ALA A 140 10.79 -6.93 -12.25
CA ALA A 140 9.69 -7.87 -12.09
C ALA A 140 8.59 -7.38 -11.11
N LEU A 141 8.93 -6.50 -10.16
CA LEU A 141 7.93 -5.79 -9.33
C LEU A 141 7.26 -4.70 -10.15
N ARG A 142 8.05 -3.93 -10.92
CA ARG A 142 7.55 -2.84 -11.78
C ARG A 142 6.55 -3.32 -12.82
N GLN A 143 6.75 -4.49 -13.41
CA GLN A 143 5.82 -5.09 -14.38
C GLN A 143 4.43 -5.39 -13.78
N ARG A 144 4.32 -5.44 -12.46
CA ARG A 144 3.05 -5.64 -11.74
C ARG A 144 2.37 -4.33 -11.33
N ILE A 145 3.02 -3.18 -11.57
CA ILE A 145 2.43 -1.88 -11.30
C ILE A 145 1.39 -1.59 -12.36
N THR A 146 0.13 -1.60 -11.96
CA THR A 146 -1.03 -1.35 -12.83
C THR A 146 -1.51 0.09 -12.78
N VAL A 147 -1.20 0.79 -11.69
CA VAL A 147 -1.56 2.20 -11.52
C VAL A 147 -0.34 2.94 -10.95
N HIS A 148 0.05 4.01 -11.61
CA HIS A 148 1.14 4.87 -11.15
C HIS A 148 0.68 6.33 -11.22
N TYR A 149 0.61 6.98 -10.08
CA TYR A 149 0.17 8.36 -9.96
C TYR A 149 1.20 9.21 -9.22
N ASN A 150 1.69 10.25 -9.90
CA ASN A 150 2.57 11.25 -9.31
C ASN A 150 1.74 12.49 -9.01
N TYR A 151 1.51 12.76 -7.73
CA TYR A 151 0.70 13.88 -7.30
C TYR A 151 1.55 15.14 -7.21
N GLY A 152 1.22 16.14 -8.03
CA GLY A 152 1.97 17.40 -8.13
C GLY A 152 1.53 18.49 -7.17
N GLY A 153 0.50 18.23 -6.37
CA GLY A 153 -0.14 19.22 -5.51
C GLY A 153 -1.45 19.77 -6.10
N LEU A 154 -2.09 20.66 -5.36
CA LEU A 154 -3.31 21.35 -5.78
C LEU A 154 -2.95 22.53 -6.69
N SER A 155 -3.72 22.75 -7.72
CA SER A 155 -3.71 23.99 -8.49
C SER A 155 -4.21 25.16 -7.64
N GLU A 156 -4.05 26.38 -8.11
CA GLU A 156 -4.55 27.58 -7.42
C GLU A 156 -6.07 27.51 -7.17
N GLN A 157 -6.84 27.07 -8.17
CA GLN A 157 -8.29 26.93 -8.07
C GLN A 157 -8.68 25.83 -7.06
N GLU A 158 -8.00 24.68 -7.09
CA GLU A 158 -8.23 23.59 -6.14
C GLU A 158 -7.81 24.00 -4.71
N THR A 159 -6.73 24.80 -4.57
CA THR A 159 -6.30 25.33 -3.28
C THR A 159 -7.36 26.27 -2.70
N ALA A 160 -7.92 27.19 -3.50
CA ALA A 160 -8.99 28.07 -3.08
C ALA A 160 -10.25 27.26 -2.65
N ALA A 161 -10.64 26.29 -3.47
CA ALA A 161 -11.79 25.42 -3.15
C ALA A 161 -11.54 24.60 -1.86
N TYR A 162 -10.32 24.09 -1.66
CA TYR A 162 -9.95 23.38 -0.45
C TYR A 162 -10.04 24.28 0.79
N ILE A 163 -9.51 25.49 0.72
CA ILE A 163 -9.57 26.47 1.82
C ILE A 163 -11.02 26.78 2.16
N THR A 164 -11.84 27.15 1.18
CA THR A 164 -13.26 27.44 1.36
C THR A 164 -14.00 26.26 2.00
N HIS A 165 -13.76 25.05 1.53
CA HIS A 165 -14.35 23.84 2.11
C HIS A 165 -13.95 23.63 3.57
N LYS A 166 -12.67 23.86 3.91
CA LYS A 166 -12.17 23.74 5.30
C LYS A 166 -12.80 24.77 6.23
N PHE A 167 -12.96 26.02 5.78
CA PHE A 167 -13.65 27.06 6.55
C PHE A 167 -15.12 26.72 6.77
N ALA A 168 -15.81 26.24 5.75
CA ALA A 168 -17.19 25.78 5.87
C ALA A 168 -17.35 24.66 6.90
N LEU A 169 -16.45 23.66 6.89
CA LEU A 169 -16.45 22.58 7.88
C LEU A 169 -16.13 23.06 9.31
N ALA A 170 -15.37 24.14 9.44
CA ALA A 170 -15.07 24.76 10.74
C ALA A 170 -16.18 25.71 11.25
N GLY A 171 -17.29 25.83 10.52
CA GLY A 171 -18.41 26.71 10.90
C GLY A 171 -18.19 28.17 10.54
N ALA A 172 -17.23 28.50 9.67
CA ALA A 172 -16.94 29.85 9.20
C ALA A 172 -17.08 29.95 7.66
N PRO A 173 -18.29 29.85 7.09
CA PRO A 173 -18.46 29.73 5.63
C PRO A 173 -18.31 31.05 4.86
N GLY A 174 -17.84 32.10 5.47
CA GLY A 174 -17.83 33.44 4.88
C GLY A 174 -16.48 34.18 4.84
N ILE A 175 -15.35 33.45 4.80
CA ILE A 175 -14.02 34.03 4.63
C ILE A 175 -13.54 33.82 3.20
#